data_e8497c5eb4272ceda6ed335eedbed9c0
#
_entry.id   e8497c5eb4272ceda6ed335eedbed9c0
#
_cell.length_a   1.000
_cell.length_b   1.000
_cell.length_c   1.000
_cell.angle_alpha   90.00
_cell.angle_beta   90.00
_cell.angle_gamma   90.00
#
_symmetry.space_group_name_H-M   'P 1'
#
loop_
_entity.id
_entity.type
_entity.pdbx_description
1 polymer ?
#
loop_
_entity_poly.entity_id
_entity_poly.type
_entity_poly.pdbx_seq_one_letter_code
_entity_poly.pdbx_strand_id
1 'polypeptide(L)'
;MFHPVALGRKLWKTTWKNNRVDGKYIEFYPNGKEQSVTSYIDGITDGEAKGQYSTGQKSWSARWLKGKPFGIHMEWFLNGHLKRQQSYSAGRLSRVSEWHTNGSRSLEAVYSNGRLVAQKSWDENGSLLIEMNKSNPVQKPDPKPAEVNLGKPNPFATGRRVIWTIAQIKSLYTDKPDDTIKAAFGAPDQKLGDTWIYHNMIIIDPLIRRRMNTAMFLIKDGKVLYEQPSHFHNQHQ
;
A
#
# COMPACT_ATOMS: atom_id res chain seq x y z
N MET A 1 14.59 21.55 19.71
CA MET A 1 14.08 22.87 20.11
C MET A 1 12.61 22.74 20.45
N PHE A 2 12.19 23.26 21.59
CA PHE A 2 10.80 23.21 22.04
C PHE A 2 10.20 24.59 21.85
N HIS A 3 9.00 24.70 21.28
CA HIS A 3 8.31 25.97 21.20
C HIS A 3 7.21 26.09 22.28
N PRO A 4 7.00 27.29 22.83
CA PRO A 4 6.15 27.49 23.99
C PRO A 4 4.68 27.49 23.58
N VAL A 5 3.83 27.00 24.20
CA VAL A 5 3.08 26.98 25.40
C VAL A 5 1.97 28.03 25.43
N ALA A 6 0.75 27.58 25.19
CA ALA A 6 -0.35 28.15 25.94
C ALA A 6 -0.38 27.38 27.28
N LEU A 7 -0.18 28.08 28.39
CA LEU A 7 -0.27 27.53 29.78
C LEU A 7 0.74 26.42 30.14
N GLY A 8 2.03 26.58 29.80
CA GLY A 8 3.07 25.66 30.30
C GLY A 8 3.17 24.28 29.63
N ARG A 9 2.39 23.96 28.59
CA ARG A 9 2.38 22.66 27.93
C ARG A 9 3.03 22.68 26.56
N LYS A 10 3.87 21.67 26.26
CA LYS A 10 4.48 21.49 24.95
C LYS A 10 3.39 21.10 23.94
N LEU A 11 3.24 21.89 22.88
CA LEU A 11 2.33 21.58 21.77
C LEU A 11 2.99 20.74 20.70
N TRP A 12 4.34 20.77 20.61
CA TRP A 12 5.09 19.92 19.69
C TRP A 12 6.54 19.69 20.15
N LYS A 13 7.16 18.66 19.59
CA LYS A 13 8.56 18.28 19.81
C LYS A 13 9.16 17.79 18.50
N THR A 14 10.40 18.23 18.19
CA THR A 14 11.13 17.72 17.04
C THR A 14 12.64 17.83 17.24
N THR A 15 13.40 17.19 16.37
CA THR A 15 14.86 17.32 16.26
C THR A 15 15.22 18.10 15.01
N TRP A 16 16.34 18.83 15.08
CA TRP A 16 16.85 19.65 13.98
C TRP A 16 18.28 19.25 13.65
N LYS A 17 18.58 19.23 12.35
CA LYS A 17 19.91 19.07 11.82
C LYS A 17 20.10 20.09 10.70
N ASN A 18 21.21 20.82 10.70
CA ASN A 18 21.51 21.84 9.68
C ASN A 18 20.32 22.80 9.42
N ASN A 19 19.69 23.27 10.49
CA ASN A 19 18.53 24.19 10.46
C ASN A 19 17.29 23.62 9.74
N ARG A 20 17.18 22.30 9.61
CA ARG A 20 16.02 21.58 9.05
C ARG A 20 15.52 20.53 10.03
N VAL A 21 14.22 20.25 10.00
CA VAL A 21 13.66 19.16 10.79
C VAL A 21 14.25 17.83 10.30
N ASP A 22 14.85 17.06 11.22
CA ASP A 22 15.44 15.76 10.92
C ASP A 22 15.10 14.80 12.05
N GLY A 23 14.29 13.78 11.73
CA GLY A 23 13.72 12.85 12.68
C GLY A 23 12.22 13.00 12.85
N LYS A 24 11.71 12.74 14.05
CA LYS A 24 10.27 12.79 14.33
C LYS A 24 9.81 14.19 14.70
N TYR A 25 8.76 14.65 14.05
CA TYR A 25 7.96 15.80 14.47
C TYR A 25 6.72 15.26 15.19
N ILE A 26 6.58 15.60 16.47
CA ILE A 26 5.50 15.10 17.35
C ILE A 26 4.66 16.27 17.78
N GLU A 27 3.35 16.23 17.53
CA GLU A 27 2.36 17.16 18.04
C GLU A 27 1.62 16.57 19.24
N PHE A 28 1.18 17.41 20.14
CA PHE A 28 0.48 17.01 21.34
C PHE A 28 -0.85 17.74 21.47
N TYR A 29 -1.83 17.05 21.99
CA TYR A 29 -3.07 17.64 22.48
C TYR A 29 -2.83 18.50 23.72
N PRO A 30 -3.75 19.44 24.06
CA PRO A 30 -3.66 20.18 25.32
C PRO A 30 -3.63 19.32 26.58
N ASN A 31 -4.15 18.09 26.52
CA ASN A 31 -4.08 17.12 27.60
C ASN A 31 -2.73 16.38 27.72
N GLY A 32 -1.76 16.70 26.85
CA GLY A 32 -0.42 16.14 26.86
C GLY A 32 -0.27 14.81 26.11
N LYS A 33 -1.35 14.23 25.58
CA LYS A 33 -1.28 13.05 24.73
C LYS A 33 -0.74 13.40 23.35
N GLU A 34 -0.01 12.50 22.72
CA GLU A 34 0.41 12.64 21.32
C GLU A 34 -0.82 12.76 20.42
N GLN A 35 -0.82 13.78 19.56
CA GLN A 35 -1.82 13.99 18.52
C GLN A 35 -1.36 13.40 17.19
N SER A 36 -0.13 13.69 16.81
CA SER A 36 0.47 13.18 15.59
C SER A 36 1.96 12.93 15.70
N VAL A 37 2.49 12.04 14.89
CA VAL A 37 3.92 11.80 14.70
C VAL A 37 4.19 11.71 13.21
N THR A 38 5.10 12.55 12.71
CA THR A 38 5.52 12.54 11.29
C THR A 38 7.03 12.45 11.23
N SER A 39 7.53 11.61 10.34
CA SER A 39 8.98 11.42 10.13
C SER A 39 9.49 12.35 9.03
N TYR A 40 10.64 12.97 9.28
CA TYR A 40 11.31 13.89 8.37
C TYR A 40 12.79 13.51 8.20
N ILE A 41 13.30 13.71 7.00
CA ILE A 41 14.71 13.66 6.66
C ILE A 41 15.04 14.97 5.93
N ASP A 42 15.99 15.74 6.46
CA ASP A 42 16.46 17.02 5.89
C ASP A 42 15.32 17.99 5.53
N GLY A 43 14.30 18.09 6.41
CA GLY A 43 13.13 18.97 6.25
C GLY A 43 12.04 18.42 5.33
N ILE A 44 12.23 17.22 4.76
CA ILE A 44 11.28 16.59 3.84
C ILE A 44 10.60 15.42 4.55
N THR A 45 9.27 15.28 4.40
CA THR A 45 8.55 14.13 4.93
C THR A 45 9.07 12.85 4.29
N ASP A 46 9.59 11.93 5.11
CA ASP A 46 10.10 10.63 4.68
C ASP A 46 9.86 9.59 5.77
N GLY A 47 9.20 8.48 5.42
CA GLY A 47 8.84 7.44 6.35
C GLY A 47 7.38 7.47 6.77
N GLU A 48 7.12 7.03 8.00
CA GLU A 48 5.76 6.90 8.54
C GLU A 48 5.27 8.20 9.17
N ALA A 49 3.98 8.44 9.00
CA ALA A 49 3.23 9.46 9.70
C ALA A 49 1.94 8.85 10.24
N LYS A 50 1.55 9.23 11.45
CA LYS A 50 0.34 8.73 12.10
C LYS A 50 -0.26 9.75 13.03
N GLY A 51 -1.55 9.68 13.23
CA GLY A 51 -2.28 10.48 14.19
C GLY A 51 -3.21 9.64 15.03
N GLN A 52 -3.63 10.20 16.13
CA GLN A 52 -4.61 9.61 17.04
C GLN A 52 -5.56 10.66 17.55
N TYR A 53 -6.73 10.25 17.98
CA TYR A 53 -7.70 11.09 18.68
C TYR A 53 -7.22 11.41 20.09
N SER A 54 -7.79 12.42 20.73
CA SER A 54 -7.47 12.78 22.12
C SER A 54 -7.74 11.64 23.12
N THR A 55 -8.57 10.67 22.75
CA THR A 55 -8.79 9.40 23.45
C THR A 55 -7.62 8.44 23.41
N GLY A 56 -6.72 8.60 22.39
CA GLY A 56 -5.60 7.70 22.11
C GLY A 56 -5.89 6.66 21.03
N GLN A 57 -7.11 6.59 20.50
CA GLN A 57 -7.46 5.74 19.37
C GLN A 57 -6.84 6.27 18.08
N LYS A 58 -6.46 5.38 17.17
CA LYS A 58 -5.94 5.77 15.85
C LYS A 58 -6.95 6.63 15.12
N SER A 59 -6.48 7.75 14.53
CA SER A 59 -7.29 8.59 13.65
C SER A 59 -6.84 8.49 12.21
N TRP A 60 -5.54 8.41 11.94
CA TRP A 60 -5.00 8.23 10.60
C TRP A 60 -3.60 7.63 10.60
N SER A 61 -3.19 7.07 9.46
CA SER A 61 -1.81 6.67 9.16
C SER A 61 -1.50 6.93 7.71
N ALA A 62 -0.26 7.30 7.44
CA ALA A 62 0.25 7.62 6.11
C ALA A 62 1.71 7.18 5.99
N ARG A 63 2.19 7.06 4.77
CA ARG A 63 3.59 6.84 4.46
C ARG A 63 4.03 7.81 3.38
N TRP A 64 5.22 8.34 3.54
CA TRP A 64 5.81 9.31 2.65
C TRP A 64 7.19 8.81 2.18
N LEU A 65 7.53 9.15 0.96
CA LEU A 65 8.84 8.89 0.39
C LEU A 65 9.32 10.16 -0.31
N LYS A 66 10.34 10.80 0.24
CA LYS A 66 10.91 12.05 -0.30
C LYS A 66 9.84 13.09 -0.61
N GLY A 67 8.96 13.38 0.36
CA GLY A 67 7.87 14.36 0.26
C GLY A 67 6.67 13.92 -0.58
N LYS A 68 6.66 12.71 -1.14
CA LYS A 68 5.55 12.21 -1.94
C LYS A 68 4.77 11.15 -1.18
N PRO A 69 3.43 11.13 -1.26
CA PRO A 69 2.63 10.09 -0.63
C PRO A 69 2.96 8.73 -1.25
N PHE A 70 3.04 7.70 -0.40
CA PHE A 70 3.48 6.38 -0.79
C PHE A 70 2.65 5.29 -0.11
N GLY A 71 2.29 4.24 -0.87
CA GLY A 71 1.60 3.08 -0.34
C GLY A 71 0.15 3.38 0.05
N ILE A 72 -0.27 2.92 1.21
CA ILE A 72 -1.65 3.03 1.69
C ILE A 72 -1.70 4.04 2.83
N HIS A 73 -2.57 5.04 2.68
CA HIS A 73 -2.98 5.98 3.72
C HIS A 73 -4.36 5.55 4.24
N MET A 74 -4.56 5.61 5.54
CA MET A 74 -5.80 5.20 6.21
C MET A 74 -6.27 6.26 7.19
N GLU A 75 -7.59 6.40 7.29
CA GLU A 75 -8.27 7.18 8.33
C GLU A 75 -9.30 6.30 9.03
N TRP A 76 -9.49 6.50 10.32
CA TRP A 76 -10.47 5.78 11.12
C TRP A 76 -11.44 6.75 11.79
N PHE A 77 -12.65 6.31 11.97
CA PHE A 77 -13.61 6.98 12.85
C PHE A 77 -13.23 6.78 14.31
N LEU A 78 -13.81 7.60 15.21
CA LEU A 78 -13.57 7.49 16.65
C LEU A 78 -14.04 6.14 17.21
N ASN A 79 -15.05 5.49 16.60
CA ASN A 79 -15.49 4.15 16.97
C ASN A 79 -14.54 3.03 16.51
N GLY A 80 -13.44 3.37 15.84
CA GLY A 80 -12.41 2.43 15.35
C GLY A 80 -12.70 1.83 13.99
N HIS A 81 -13.86 2.05 13.39
CA HIS A 81 -14.14 1.62 12.03
C HIS A 81 -13.27 2.40 11.03
N LEU A 82 -12.88 1.73 9.95
CA LEU A 82 -12.15 2.37 8.86
C LEU A 82 -13.07 3.40 8.21
N LYS A 83 -12.58 4.62 8.03
CA LYS A 83 -13.28 5.74 7.39
C LYS A 83 -12.90 5.90 5.93
N ARG A 84 -11.59 5.86 5.68
CA ARG A 84 -11.04 6.07 4.34
C ARG A 84 -9.75 5.28 4.16
N GLN A 85 -9.57 4.75 2.97
CA GLN A 85 -8.31 4.19 2.50
C GLN A 85 -7.96 4.80 1.15
N GLN A 86 -6.74 5.27 1.03
CA GLN A 86 -6.18 5.82 -0.20
C GLN A 86 -4.95 5.03 -0.59
N SER A 87 -4.88 4.62 -1.85
CA SER A 87 -3.70 3.93 -2.39
C SER A 87 -2.94 4.85 -3.33
N TYR A 88 -1.63 4.93 -3.13
CA TYR A 88 -0.73 5.75 -3.93
C TYR A 88 0.29 4.89 -4.66
N SER A 89 0.49 5.17 -5.94
CA SER A 89 1.53 4.57 -6.78
C SER A 89 2.37 5.66 -7.42
N ALA A 90 3.69 5.58 -7.26
CA ALA A 90 4.63 6.59 -7.73
C ALA A 90 4.25 8.03 -7.32
N GLY A 91 3.75 8.23 -6.11
CA GLY A 91 3.32 9.52 -5.58
C GLY A 91 1.97 10.02 -6.11
N ARG A 92 1.25 9.21 -6.87
CA ARG A 92 -0.07 9.56 -7.43
C ARG A 92 -1.17 8.70 -6.81
N LEU A 93 -2.31 9.31 -6.54
CA LEU A 93 -3.50 8.62 -6.08
C LEU A 93 -4.00 7.66 -7.18
N SER A 94 -4.21 6.39 -6.81
CA SER A 94 -4.71 5.35 -7.70
C SER A 94 -6.09 4.83 -7.32
N ARG A 95 -6.41 4.81 -6.01
CA ARG A 95 -7.71 4.35 -5.52
C ARG A 95 -8.07 5.06 -4.22
N VAL A 96 -9.38 5.29 -4.06
CA VAL A 96 -10.00 5.69 -2.79
C VAL A 96 -11.10 4.70 -2.45
N SER A 97 -11.17 4.28 -1.21
CA SER A 97 -12.31 3.55 -0.63
C SER A 97 -12.72 4.26 0.65
N GLU A 98 -14.00 4.48 0.82
CA GLU A 98 -14.57 5.10 2.03
C GLU A 98 -15.68 4.24 2.60
N TRP A 99 -15.93 4.43 3.89
CA TRP A 99 -16.93 3.71 4.65
C TRP A 99 -17.76 4.68 5.49
N HIS A 100 -18.98 4.32 5.72
CA HIS A 100 -19.86 4.94 6.71
C HIS A 100 -19.44 4.59 8.13
N THR A 101 -19.95 5.31 9.11
CA THR A 101 -19.66 5.06 10.53
C THR A 101 -20.09 3.69 11.03
N ASN A 102 -21.11 3.10 10.37
CA ASN A 102 -21.56 1.72 10.64
C ASN A 102 -20.66 0.65 10.02
N GLY A 103 -19.61 1.04 9.25
CA GLY A 103 -18.66 0.14 8.59
C GLY A 103 -19.11 -0.33 7.21
N SER A 104 -20.30 0.04 6.72
CA SER A 104 -20.72 -0.23 5.34
C SER A 104 -19.93 0.65 4.36
N ARG A 105 -19.74 0.17 3.14
CA ARG A 105 -19.00 0.92 2.12
C ARG A 105 -19.80 2.12 1.64
N SER A 106 -19.17 3.30 1.55
CA SER A 106 -19.79 4.52 1.04
C SER A 106 -19.27 4.93 -0.33
N LEU A 107 -17.97 4.68 -0.63
CA LEU A 107 -17.35 5.08 -1.88
C LEU A 107 -16.26 4.09 -2.32
N GLU A 108 -16.20 3.85 -3.62
CA GLU A 108 -15.01 3.37 -4.33
C GLU A 108 -14.73 4.29 -5.52
N ALA A 109 -13.49 4.75 -5.64
CA ALA A 109 -13.05 5.56 -6.75
C ALA A 109 -11.69 5.08 -7.27
N VAL A 110 -11.54 5.00 -8.58
CA VAL A 110 -10.33 4.59 -9.27
C VAL A 110 -9.81 5.77 -10.08
N TYR A 111 -8.52 6.00 -9.99
CA TYR A 111 -7.83 7.08 -10.69
C TYR A 111 -6.76 6.51 -11.62
N SER A 112 -6.66 7.08 -12.80
CA SER A 112 -5.59 6.83 -13.76
C SER A 112 -4.96 8.15 -14.16
N ASN A 113 -3.64 8.27 -14.03
CA ASN A 113 -2.90 9.50 -14.30
C ASN A 113 -3.47 10.75 -13.61
N GLY A 114 -3.97 10.59 -12.36
CA GLY A 114 -4.57 11.67 -11.57
C GLY A 114 -5.99 12.05 -11.96
N ARG A 115 -6.60 11.35 -12.92
CA ARG A 115 -8.00 11.57 -13.35
C ARG A 115 -8.89 10.46 -12.82
N LEU A 116 -10.08 10.80 -12.34
CA LEU A 116 -11.10 9.85 -11.94
C LEU A 116 -11.61 9.09 -13.18
N VAL A 117 -11.46 7.76 -13.15
CA VAL A 117 -11.90 6.87 -14.27
C VAL A 117 -13.09 6.02 -13.90
N ALA A 118 -13.30 5.68 -12.64
CA ALA A 118 -14.47 4.96 -12.17
C ALA A 118 -14.81 5.38 -10.75
N GLN A 119 -16.10 5.39 -10.44
CA GLN A 119 -16.62 5.65 -9.10
C GLN A 119 -17.89 4.88 -8.87
N LYS A 120 -18.03 4.32 -7.66
CA LYS A 120 -19.29 3.80 -7.12
C LYS A 120 -19.50 4.41 -5.74
N SER A 121 -20.73 4.75 -5.41
CA SER A 121 -21.08 5.16 -4.06
C SER A 121 -22.36 4.48 -3.59
N TRP A 122 -22.48 4.28 -2.29
CA TRP A 122 -23.58 3.59 -1.63
C TRP A 122 -24.05 4.39 -0.42
N ASP A 123 -25.32 4.23 -0.10
CA ASP A 123 -25.89 4.71 1.17
C ASP A 123 -25.47 3.82 2.35
N GLU A 124 -25.89 4.18 3.56
CA GLU A 124 -25.57 3.43 4.78
C GLU A 124 -26.18 2.02 4.81
N ASN A 125 -27.22 1.77 4.01
CA ASN A 125 -27.88 0.47 3.86
C ASN A 125 -27.23 -0.40 2.77
N GLY A 126 -26.23 0.14 2.05
CA GLY A 126 -25.55 -0.55 0.97
C GLY A 126 -26.25 -0.44 -0.41
N SER A 127 -27.26 0.42 -0.53
CA SER A 127 -27.92 0.67 -1.82
C SER A 127 -27.02 1.53 -2.70
N LEU A 128 -26.87 1.14 -3.96
CA LEU A 128 -26.04 1.86 -4.92
C LEU A 128 -26.68 3.21 -5.26
N LEU A 129 -25.95 4.30 -5.04
CA LEU A 129 -26.39 5.67 -5.34
C LEU A 129 -25.86 6.17 -6.68
N ILE A 130 -24.57 5.94 -6.93
CA ILE A 130 -23.87 6.41 -8.14
C ILE A 130 -22.98 5.30 -8.65
N GLU A 131 -23.04 5.09 -9.94
CA GLU A 131 -22.05 4.33 -10.68
C GLU A 131 -21.61 5.15 -11.89
N MET A 132 -20.33 5.51 -11.91
CA MET A 132 -19.71 6.23 -13.00
C MET A 132 -18.55 5.40 -13.52
N ASN A 133 -18.61 5.06 -14.79
CA ASN A 133 -17.51 4.45 -15.52
C ASN A 133 -17.21 5.37 -16.70
N LYS A 134 -16.19 6.20 -16.60
CA LYS A 134 -15.65 6.88 -17.75
C LYS A 134 -14.83 5.82 -18.48
N SER A 135 -15.49 5.01 -19.30
CA SER A 135 -14.78 4.25 -20.32
C SER A 135 -13.88 5.26 -21.05
N ASN A 136 -12.58 5.09 -20.90
CA ASN A 136 -11.63 5.76 -21.76
C ASN A 136 -12.15 5.67 -23.19
N PRO A 137 -12.12 6.74 -24.04
CA PRO A 137 -12.34 6.56 -25.44
C PRO A 137 -11.30 5.54 -25.89
N VAL A 138 -11.77 4.33 -26.11
CA VAL A 138 -11.13 3.20 -26.75
C VAL A 138 -9.57 3.28 -26.74
N GLN A 139 -8.94 2.90 -25.64
CA GLN A 139 -7.81 2.00 -25.87
C GLN A 139 -8.47 0.76 -26.49
N LYS A 140 -8.14 0.50 -27.76
CA LYS A 140 -8.41 -0.74 -28.45
C LYS A 140 -8.43 -1.86 -27.41
N PRO A 141 -9.49 -2.74 -27.34
CA PRO A 141 -9.44 -3.87 -26.44
C PRO A 141 -8.07 -4.47 -26.62
N ASP A 142 -7.34 -4.64 -25.49
CA ASP A 142 -6.06 -5.33 -25.52
C ASP A 142 -6.28 -6.55 -26.38
N PRO A 143 -5.51 -6.76 -27.42
CA PRO A 143 -5.74 -7.83 -28.35
C PRO A 143 -5.92 -9.07 -27.49
N LYS A 144 -7.08 -9.75 -27.67
CA LYS A 144 -7.38 -11.07 -27.10
C LYS A 144 -6.05 -11.79 -26.93
N PRO A 145 -5.66 -12.29 -25.72
CA PRO A 145 -4.33 -12.77 -25.50
C PRO A 145 -3.91 -13.60 -26.68
N ALA A 146 -2.99 -13.06 -27.48
CA ALA A 146 -2.43 -13.79 -28.59
C ALA A 146 -1.85 -15.06 -27.97
N GLU A 147 -2.16 -16.20 -28.52
CA GLU A 147 -1.55 -17.47 -28.14
C GLU A 147 -0.06 -17.21 -27.93
N VAL A 148 0.36 -17.28 -26.66
CA VAL A 148 1.71 -16.92 -26.27
C VAL A 148 2.60 -18.01 -26.82
N ASN A 149 3.25 -17.67 -27.92
CA ASN A 149 4.36 -18.43 -28.45
C ASN A 149 5.43 -18.48 -27.36
N LEU A 150 5.63 -19.63 -26.73
CA LEU A 150 6.48 -19.89 -25.55
C LEU A 150 7.98 -19.78 -25.85
N GLY A 151 8.40 -18.82 -26.63
CA GLY A 151 9.78 -18.65 -27.06
C GLY A 151 10.36 -17.28 -26.76
N LYS A 152 10.75 -17.04 -25.56
CA LYS A 152 11.74 -16.12 -24.95
C LYS A 152 11.15 -15.42 -23.71
N PRO A 153 11.90 -15.31 -22.60
CA PRO A 153 11.42 -14.59 -21.42
C PRO A 153 11.11 -13.15 -21.79
N ASN A 154 9.89 -12.69 -21.48
CA ASN A 154 9.48 -11.30 -21.71
C ASN A 154 10.28 -10.38 -20.76
N PRO A 155 11.26 -9.60 -21.25
CA PRO A 155 12.06 -8.71 -20.43
C PRO A 155 11.24 -7.53 -19.86
N PHE A 156 9.97 -7.40 -20.25
CA PHE A 156 9.09 -6.31 -19.87
C PHE A 156 7.96 -6.75 -18.94
N ALA A 157 8.06 -7.92 -18.29
CA ALA A 157 7.09 -8.33 -17.29
C ALA A 157 7.02 -7.28 -16.17
N THR A 158 5.96 -6.48 -16.18
CA THR A 158 5.81 -5.29 -15.32
C THR A 158 5.50 -5.62 -13.87
N GLY A 159 5.06 -6.86 -13.58
CA GLY A 159 4.64 -7.28 -12.26
C GLY A 159 5.71 -7.15 -11.16
N ARG A 160 7.00 -7.27 -11.52
CA ARG A 160 8.11 -7.09 -10.55
C ARG A 160 8.33 -5.65 -10.11
N ARG A 161 7.83 -4.68 -10.87
CA ARG A 161 7.96 -3.23 -10.58
C ARG A 161 6.78 -2.68 -9.79
N VAL A 162 5.79 -3.51 -9.53
CA VAL A 162 4.59 -3.16 -8.77
C VAL A 162 4.82 -3.50 -7.29
N ILE A 163 4.28 -2.67 -6.41
CA ILE A 163 4.29 -2.96 -4.97
C ILE A 163 3.13 -3.89 -4.67
N TRP A 164 3.44 -5.04 -4.14
CA TRP A 164 2.49 -6.07 -3.76
C TRP A 164 2.29 -6.13 -2.25
N THR A 165 1.10 -6.47 -1.82
CA THR A 165 0.90 -7.01 -0.47
C THR A 165 0.79 -8.53 -0.54
N ILE A 166 1.12 -9.22 0.55
CA ILE A 166 0.95 -10.68 0.64
C ILE A 166 -0.50 -11.07 0.34
N ALA A 167 -1.47 -10.29 0.86
CA ALA A 167 -2.89 -10.54 0.62
C ALA A 167 -3.26 -10.44 -0.86
N GLN A 168 -2.71 -9.45 -1.58
CA GLN A 168 -2.93 -9.32 -3.03
C GLN A 168 -2.35 -10.49 -3.80
N ILE A 169 -1.12 -10.90 -3.49
CA ILE A 169 -0.49 -12.04 -4.16
C ILE A 169 -1.31 -13.30 -3.92
N LYS A 170 -1.70 -13.58 -2.67
CA LYS A 170 -2.54 -14.73 -2.33
C LYS A 170 -3.87 -14.72 -3.08
N SER A 171 -4.59 -13.58 -3.05
CA SER A 171 -5.90 -13.46 -3.67
C SER A 171 -5.88 -13.62 -5.19
N LEU A 172 -4.83 -13.14 -5.85
CA LEU A 172 -4.76 -13.13 -7.31
C LEU A 172 -4.17 -14.40 -7.89
N TYR A 173 -3.28 -15.08 -7.17
CA TYR A 173 -2.49 -16.17 -7.75
C TYR A 173 -2.67 -17.52 -7.08
N THR A 174 -3.16 -17.62 -5.83
CA THR A 174 -3.43 -18.93 -5.21
C THR A 174 -4.49 -19.71 -6.00
N ASP A 175 -4.26 -20.99 -6.19
CA ASP A 175 -5.08 -21.92 -6.99
C ASP A 175 -5.21 -21.58 -8.47
N LYS A 176 -4.46 -20.59 -8.96
CA LYS A 176 -4.40 -20.26 -10.38
C LYS A 176 -3.35 -21.14 -11.10
N PRO A 177 -3.49 -21.33 -12.43
CA PRO A 177 -2.46 -21.97 -13.22
C PRO A 177 -1.11 -21.26 -13.09
N ASP A 178 -0.02 -22.00 -13.15
CA ASP A 178 1.35 -21.47 -13.02
C ASP A 178 1.70 -20.43 -14.09
N ASP A 179 1.08 -20.49 -15.27
CA ASP A 179 1.24 -19.52 -16.35
C ASP A 179 0.78 -18.10 -15.95
N THR A 180 -0.15 -17.97 -15.00
CA THR A 180 -0.58 -16.67 -14.50
C THR A 180 0.55 -15.92 -13.78
N ILE A 181 1.41 -16.64 -13.06
CA ILE A 181 2.60 -16.05 -12.43
C ILE A 181 3.65 -15.68 -13.49
N LYS A 182 3.87 -16.57 -14.46
CA LYS A 182 4.80 -16.29 -15.56
C LYS A 182 4.36 -15.05 -16.37
N ALA A 183 3.06 -14.91 -16.61
CA ALA A 183 2.52 -13.75 -17.31
C ALA A 183 2.73 -12.45 -16.50
N ALA A 184 2.57 -12.50 -15.16
CA ALA A 184 2.70 -11.33 -14.30
C ALA A 184 4.16 -10.94 -14.02
N PHE A 185 5.03 -11.92 -13.74
CA PHE A 185 6.38 -11.68 -13.20
C PHE A 185 7.51 -12.16 -14.14
N GLY A 186 7.16 -12.75 -15.27
CA GLY A 186 8.12 -13.36 -16.19
C GLY A 186 8.58 -14.75 -15.73
N ALA A 187 9.69 -15.23 -16.30
CA ALA A 187 10.30 -16.47 -15.84
C ALA A 187 10.81 -16.32 -14.40
N PRO A 188 10.71 -17.36 -13.55
CA PRO A 188 11.32 -17.34 -12.23
C PRO A 188 12.84 -17.21 -12.33
N ASP A 189 13.44 -16.49 -11.37
CA ASP A 189 14.91 -16.34 -11.31
C ASP A 189 15.57 -17.65 -10.89
N GLN A 190 14.91 -18.44 -10.05
CA GLN A 190 15.36 -19.75 -9.60
C GLN A 190 14.19 -20.71 -9.45
N LYS A 191 14.46 -22.00 -9.66
CA LYS A 191 13.57 -23.10 -9.37
C LYS A 191 14.27 -24.09 -8.47
N LEU A 192 13.66 -24.38 -7.31
CA LEU A 192 14.11 -25.38 -6.35
C LEU A 192 12.99 -26.43 -6.22
N GLY A 193 13.09 -27.50 -7.03
CA GLY A 193 11.99 -28.44 -7.17
C GLY A 193 10.73 -27.74 -7.69
N ASP A 194 9.65 -27.87 -6.95
CA ASP A 194 8.36 -27.25 -7.25
C ASP A 194 8.28 -25.78 -6.80
N THR A 195 9.30 -25.23 -6.14
CA THR A 195 9.31 -23.85 -5.68
C THR A 195 9.94 -22.91 -6.70
N TRP A 196 9.17 -21.92 -7.12
CA TRP A 196 9.63 -20.85 -8.01
C TRP A 196 9.96 -19.60 -7.21
N ILE A 197 11.15 -19.04 -7.44
CA ILE A 197 11.66 -17.89 -6.71
C ILE A 197 11.78 -16.71 -7.65
N TYR A 198 11.23 -15.57 -7.23
CA TYR A 198 11.29 -14.29 -7.93
C TYR A 198 11.97 -13.25 -7.04
N HIS A 199 13.12 -12.76 -7.49
CA HIS A 199 13.86 -11.69 -6.83
C HIS A 199 13.41 -10.30 -7.33
N ASN A 200 13.92 -9.25 -6.68
CA ASN A 200 13.63 -7.85 -7.03
C ASN A 200 12.14 -7.49 -7.02
N MET A 201 11.34 -8.24 -6.26
CA MET A 201 9.95 -7.93 -5.98
C MET A 201 9.86 -6.84 -4.92
N ILE A 202 8.77 -6.08 -4.91
CA ILE A 202 8.46 -5.16 -3.81
C ILE A 202 7.19 -5.68 -3.13
N ILE A 203 7.38 -6.45 -2.07
CA ILE A 203 6.28 -7.05 -1.31
C ILE A 203 6.26 -6.42 0.09
N ILE A 204 5.09 -6.00 0.53
CA ILE A 204 4.89 -5.43 1.86
C ILE A 204 3.95 -6.34 2.64
N ASP A 205 4.40 -6.76 3.81
CA ASP A 205 3.52 -7.35 4.81
C ASP A 205 2.98 -6.22 5.71
N PRO A 206 1.70 -5.87 5.59
CA PRO A 206 1.13 -4.78 6.38
C PRO A 206 0.99 -5.13 7.86
N LEU A 207 0.97 -6.41 8.23
CA LEU A 207 0.78 -6.86 9.62
C LEU A 207 2.06 -6.70 10.43
N ILE A 208 3.20 -7.12 9.86
CA ILE A 208 4.51 -7.07 10.53
C ILE A 208 5.38 -5.93 10.01
N ARG A 209 4.87 -5.10 9.11
CA ARG A 209 5.56 -3.94 8.48
C ARG A 209 6.89 -4.29 7.81
N ARG A 210 7.00 -5.51 7.33
CA ARG A 210 8.21 -6.01 6.69
C ARG A 210 8.13 -5.81 5.18
N ARG A 211 9.20 -5.26 4.61
CA ARG A 211 9.41 -5.24 3.16
C ARG A 211 10.23 -6.48 2.79
N MET A 212 9.75 -7.20 1.80
CA MET A 212 10.45 -8.32 1.19
C MET A 212 10.77 -7.99 -0.27
N ASN A 213 11.87 -8.49 -0.75
CA ASN A 213 12.29 -8.32 -2.14
C ASN A 213 12.21 -9.62 -2.94
N THR A 214 11.73 -10.67 -2.32
CA THR A 214 11.66 -12.00 -2.92
C THR A 214 10.27 -12.59 -2.69
N ALA A 215 9.65 -13.14 -3.72
CA ALA A 215 8.46 -13.97 -3.64
C ALA A 215 8.82 -15.43 -3.92
N MET A 216 8.21 -16.34 -3.18
CA MET A 216 8.32 -17.77 -3.38
C MET A 216 6.92 -18.35 -3.65
N PHE A 217 6.80 -19.12 -4.70
CA PHE A 217 5.56 -19.80 -5.08
C PHE A 217 5.82 -21.30 -5.19
N LEU A 218 5.09 -22.08 -4.44
CA LEU A 218 5.06 -23.51 -4.63
C LEU A 218 4.11 -23.83 -5.79
N ILE A 219 4.58 -24.58 -6.76
CA ILE A 219 3.76 -25.05 -7.91
C ILE A 219 3.47 -26.53 -7.68
N LYS A 220 2.23 -26.85 -7.43
CA LYS A 220 1.79 -28.24 -7.25
C LYS A 220 0.66 -28.53 -8.22
N ASP A 221 0.79 -29.63 -8.97
CA ASP A 221 -0.21 -30.05 -9.98
C ASP A 221 -0.58 -28.93 -10.98
N GLY A 222 0.44 -28.11 -11.40
CA GLY A 222 0.25 -26.99 -12.30
C GLY A 222 -0.48 -25.78 -11.70
N LYS A 223 -0.73 -25.79 -10.37
CA LYS A 223 -1.36 -24.69 -9.64
C LYS A 223 -0.40 -24.01 -8.69
N VAL A 224 -0.66 -22.76 -8.47
CA VAL A 224 0.12 -21.90 -7.58
C VAL A 224 -0.34 -22.03 -6.15
N LEU A 225 0.57 -22.38 -5.25
CA LEU A 225 0.39 -22.22 -3.81
C LEU A 225 1.39 -21.16 -3.34
N TYR A 226 0.91 -20.10 -2.70
CA TYR A 226 1.81 -19.08 -2.17
C TYR A 226 2.38 -19.54 -0.84
N GLU A 227 3.68 -19.76 -0.78
CA GLU A 227 4.42 -19.95 0.46
C GLU A 227 5.09 -18.64 0.89
N GLN A 228 4.84 -18.24 2.11
CA GLN A 228 5.57 -17.13 2.72
C GLN A 228 6.96 -17.65 3.09
N PRO A 229 8.06 -16.97 2.73
CA PRO A 229 9.38 -17.37 3.21
C PRO A 229 9.40 -17.33 4.74
N SER A 230 9.28 -18.47 5.38
CA SER A 230 9.53 -18.60 6.79
C SER A 230 11.03 -18.44 6.99
N HIS A 231 11.45 -17.28 7.55
CA HIS A 231 12.74 -17.05 8.20
C HIS A 231 13.97 -17.67 7.49
N PHE A 232 14.49 -17.01 6.49
CA PHE A 232 15.93 -17.17 6.25
C PHE A 232 16.65 -16.45 7.40
N HIS A 233 17.13 -17.19 8.35
CA HIS A 233 18.18 -16.76 9.25
C HIS A 233 19.35 -16.30 8.38
N ASN A 234 19.69 -15.02 8.44
CA ASN A 234 21.02 -14.57 8.03
C ASN A 234 22.03 -15.23 8.95
N GLN A 235 22.58 -16.36 8.53
CA GLN A 235 23.89 -16.78 8.97
C GLN A 235 24.90 -16.03 8.09
N HIS A 236 25.34 -14.90 8.53
CA HIS A 236 26.64 -14.34 8.17
C HIS A 236 27.48 -14.35 9.45
N GLN A 237 28.33 -15.36 9.51
CA GLN A 237 29.61 -15.27 10.20
C GLN A 237 30.54 -14.35 9.40
#